data_f96f0bec4974b6c64e0f0c6fee00eb44
#
_entry.id   f96f0bec4974b6c64e0f0c6fee00eb44
#
_cell.length_a   1.000
_cell.length_b   1.000
_cell.length_c   1.000
_cell.angle_alpha   90.00
_cell.angle_beta   90.00
_cell.angle_gamma   90.00
#
_symmetry.space_group_name_H-M   'P 1'
#
loop_
_entity.id
_entity.type
_entity.pdbx_description
1 polymer ?
#
loop_
_entity_poly.entity_id
_entity_poly.type
_entity_poly.pdbx_seq_one_letter_code
_entity_poly.pdbx_strand_id
1 'polypeptide(L)'
;MNRLTNCTLSALAALALCGAVALPSAYADTPTPGETQGNDQTNSQQKRGSATKQPEEGCQIGIDKWITQPPSAYSFLGMKEALKLSQGQVRVAIVDSGVAAGNAHFKDAVEPGTDLVESGDGRKDVFGHGTAIAGQIAAREVSGSGVVGFAPRATIVPVRVYVDSSDDAKRAGKGPTVARTADGIRWAADQGIRVIVVPQSLTSDDVALRTATQYAHSKGALVVASAGNVEQNANSGSQDTAVRFPAGYPEALAVTAVDAQGNPSQSVVHGTHVEIAAPGSQIASTFFANGDCMFATQGAS
;
A
#
# COMPACT_ATOMS: atom_id res chain seq x y z
N MET A 1 -14.44 -60.25 39.26
CA MET A 1 -15.62 -59.60 39.84
C MET A 1 -15.82 -58.30 39.15
N ASN A 2 -16.70 -58.29 38.13
CA ASN A 2 -17.91 -57.47 37.91
C ASN A 2 -17.67 -55.95 38.12
N ARG A 3 -17.99 -55.07 37.18
CA ARG A 3 -19.22 -54.97 36.38
C ARG A 3 -18.96 -54.16 35.10
N LEU A 4 -19.54 -54.61 34.01
CA LEU A 4 -19.90 -53.87 32.81
C LEU A 4 -21.03 -52.88 33.13
N THR A 5 -20.99 -51.70 32.56
CA THR A 5 -22.22 -50.93 32.29
C THR A 5 -22.10 -50.26 30.92
N ASN A 6 -22.97 -50.70 30.05
CA ASN A 6 -23.28 -50.15 28.74
C ASN A 6 -23.83 -48.72 28.89
N CYS A 7 -23.46 -47.83 27.96
CA CYS A 7 -24.30 -46.69 27.60
C CYS A 7 -24.35 -46.57 26.08
N THR A 8 -25.56 -46.57 25.64
CA THR A 8 -26.07 -46.66 24.28
C THR A 8 -25.78 -45.46 23.42
N LEU A 9 -25.47 -45.72 22.14
CA LEU A 9 -25.49 -44.76 21.04
C LEU A 9 -26.87 -44.10 20.94
N SER A 10 -26.87 -42.78 20.77
CA SER A 10 -27.93 -42.04 20.11
C SER A 10 -27.31 -41.15 19.03
N ALA A 11 -27.48 -41.59 17.79
CA ALA A 11 -27.16 -40.82 16.61
C ALA A 11 -28.22 -39.74 16.40
N LEU A 12 -27.83 -38.47 16.44
CA LEU A 12 -28.61 -37.35 15.92
C LEU A 12 -27.86 -36.80 14.72
N ALA A 13 -28.39 -37.09 13.55
CA ALA A 13 -27.97 -36.49 12.29
C ALA A 13 -28.45 -35.03 12.26
N ALA A 14 -27.52 -34.08 12.39
CA ALA A 14 -27.77 -32.69 12.06
C ALA A 14 -27.26 -32.43 10.64
N LEU A 15 -28.19 -32.30 9.69
CA LEU A 15 -27.90 -31.73 8.37
C LEU A 15 -27.53 -30.26 8.57
N ALA A 16 -26.24 -29.94 8.48
CA ALA A 16 -25.78 -28.57 8.30
C ALA A 16 -25.78 -28.23 6.80
N LEU A 17 -26.75 -27.42 6.37
CA LEU A 17 -26.66 -26.73 5.10
C LEU A 17 -25.46 -25.76 5.18
N CYS A 18 -24.36 -26.13 4.56
CA CYS A 18 -23.28 -25.16 4.24
C CYS A 18 -23.76 -24.25 3.13
N GLY A 19 -24.38 -23.15 3.48
CA GLY A 19 -24.46 -21.99 2.61
C GLY A 19 -23.09 -21.35 2.55
N ALA A 20 -22.38 -21.52 1.44
CA ALA A 20 -21.17 -20.74 1.17
C ALA A 20 -21.57 -19.27 0.99
N VAL A 21 -21.47 -18.48 2.04
CA VAL A 21 -21.46 -17.03 1.93
C VAL A 21 -20.08 -16.65 1.45
N ALA A 22 -19.96 -16.36 0.16
CA ALA A 22 -18.79 -15.68 -0.37
C ALA A 22 -18.73 -14.28 0.23
N LEU A 23 -17.90 -14.08 1.23
CA LEU A 23 -17.58 -12.75 1.74
C LEU A 23 -16.72 -12.03 0.68
N PRO A 24 -17.05 -10.80 0.29
CA PRO A 24 -16.20 -10.04 -0.59
C PRO A 24 -14.88 -9.76 0.13
N SER A 25 -13.77 -10.13 -0.49
CA SER A 25 -12.44 -9.69 -0.07
C SER A 25 -12.36 -8.19 -0.37
N ALA A 26 -12.59 -7.37 0.64
CA ALA A 26 -12.38 -5.93 0.52
C ALA A 26 -10.88 -5.65 0.56
N TYR A 27 -10.29 -5.38 -0.59
CA TYR A 27 -9.03 -4.67 -0.63
C TYR A 27 -9.29 -3.24 -0.16
N ALA A 28 -8.53 -2.74 0.78
CA ALA A 28 -8.58 -1.34 1.15
C ALA A 28 -8.35 -0.50 -0.10
N ASP A 29 -9.23 0.46 -0.36
CA ASP A 29 -9.04 1.40 -1.46
C ASP A 29 -7.73 2.14 -1.25
N THR A 30 -6.78 1.87 -2.12
CA THR A 30 -5.56 2.67 -2.20
C THR A 30 -5.97 4.09 -2.61
N PRO A 31 -5.47 5.12 -1.94
CA PRO A 31 -5.83 6.49 -2.30
C PRO A 31 -5.44 6.76 -3.74
N THR A 32 -6.43 6.96 -4.59
CA THR A 32 -6.23 7.38 -5.96
C THR A 32 -5.86 8.86 -5.96
N PRO A 33 -4.77 9.28 -6.58
CA PRO A 33 -4.43 10.68 -6.65
C PRO A 33 -5.55 11.46 -7.36
N GLY A 34 -6.26 12.32 -6.63
CA GLY A 34 -7.08 13.39 -7.19
C GLY A 34 -8.54 13.12 -7.55
N GLU A 35 -9.23 12.12 -7.02
CA GLU A 35 -10.69 12.06 -7.16
C GLU A 35 -11.42 12.79 -6.02
N THR A 36 -11.81 14.03 -6.28
CA THR A 36 -12.85 14.72 -5.51
C THR A 36 -14.22 14.29 -6.04
N GLN A 37 -15.00 13.56 -5.23
CA GLN A 37 -16.40 13.26 -5.53
C GLN A 37 -17.23 14.53 -5.51
N GLY A 38 -17.60 15.02 -6.68
CA GLY A 38 -18.65 15.99 -6.86
C GLY A 38 -20.02 15.31 -6.84
N ASN A 39 -20.85 15.64 -5.84
CA ASN A 39 -22.29 15.40 -5.88
C ASN A 39 -22.90 16.22 -7.00
N ASP A 40 -23.42 15.57 -8.03
CA ASP A 40 -24.29 16.24 -9.00
C ASP A 40 -25.58 15.45 -9.21
N GLN A 41 -26.64 15.94 -8.56
CA GLN A 41 -27.99 15.81 -9.06
C GLN A 41 -28.44 17.19 -9.55
N THR A 42 -28.57 17.36 -10.86
CA THR A 42 -29.76 17.87 -11.56
C THR A 42 -29.45 18.30 -12.98
N ASN A 43 -30.16 17.69 -13.86
CA ASN A 43 -30.73 18.06 -15.15
C ASN A 43 -30.52 19.50 -15.65
N SER A 44 -29.90 19.70 -16.82
CA SER A 44 -30.52 20.34 -17.99
C SER A 44 -29.47 20.63 -19.08
N GLN A 45 -29.87 20.39 -20.31
CA GLN A 45 -29.22 20.74 -21.58
C GLN A 45 -28.81 22.22 -21.63
N GLN A 46 -27.58 22.56 -22.03
CA GLN A 46 -27.35 23.47 -23.16
C GLN A 46 -25.89 23.95 -23.29
N LYS A 47 -25.43 23.96 -24.55
CA LYS A 47 -24.40 24.79 -25.19
C LYS A 47 -22.93 24.54 -24.91
N ARG A 48 -22.30 24.12 -26.01
CA ARG A 48 -20.86 24.24 -26.28
C ARG A 48 -20.36 25.65 -25.95
N GLY A 49 -19.56 25.74 -24.93
CA GLY A 49 -18.72 26.88 -24.63
C GLY A 49 -17.37 26.30 -24.16
N SER A 50 -16.29 26.65 -24.84
CA SER A 50 -14.94 26.36 -24.43
C SER A 50 -14.68 26.96 -23.04
N ALA A 51 -14.93 26.18 -22.00
CA ALA A 51 -14.49 26.50 -20.66
C ALA A 51 -13.10 25.83 -20.52
N THR A 52 -12.05 26.63 -20.46
CA THR A 52 -10.78 26.23 -19.91
C THR A 52 -11.02 25.73 -18.50
N LYS A 53 -11.17 24.41 -18.33
CA LYS A 53 -11.10 23.78 -17.01
C LYS A 53 -9.74 24.15 -16.43
N GLN A 54 -9.74 24.84 -15.29
CA GLN A 54 -8.54 24.93 -14.47
C GLN A 54 -8.12 23.50 -14.16
N PRO A 55 -6.82 23.18 -14.21
CA PRO A 55 -6.35 21.87 -13.83
C PRO A 55 -6.78 21.62 -12.39
N GLU A 56 -7.58 20.57 -12.17
CA GLU A 56 -7.79 20.04 -10.84
C GLU A 56 -6.41 19.80 -10.22
N GLU A 57 -6.20 20.14 -8.96
CA GLU A 57 -4.92 20.03 -8.25
C GLU A 57 -4.52 18.56 -8.00
N GLY A 58 -4.78 17.69 -8.95
CA GLY A 58 -4.42 16.27 -8.94
C GLY A 58 -3.14 15.99 -9.71
N CYS A 59 -2.47 14.95 -9.32
CA CYS A 59 -1.30 14.44 -10.04
C CYS A 59 -1.75 13.88 -11.38
N GLN A 60 -1.20 14.39 -12.48
CA GLN A 60 -1.60 14.03 -13.84
C GLN A 60 -0.45 13.35 -14.58
N ILE A 61 -0.76 12.29 -15.32
CA ILE A 61 0.20 11.60 -16.17
C ILE A 61 0.69 12.58 -17.27
N GLY A 62 2.01 12.65 -17.45
CA GLY A 62 2.63 13.46 -18.50
C GLY A 62 2.81 14.94 -18.16
N ILE A 63 2.54 15.35 -16.93
CA ILE A 63 2.82 16.69 -16.45
C ILE A 63 4.04 16.66 -15.52
N ASP A 64 5.12 17.31 -15.94
CA ASP A 64 6.29 17.54 -15.10
C ASP A 64 5.98 18.69 -14.13
N LYS A 65 5.66 18.35 -12.91
CA LYS A 65 5.45 19.33 -11.82
C LYS A 65 6.49 19.07 -10.73
N TRP A 66 7.15 20.12 -10.29
CA TRP A 66 8.08 20.06 -9.18
C TRP A 66 7.48 20.70 -7.94
N ILE A 67 7.52 19.96 -6.83
CA ILE A 67 7.17 20.47 -5.50
C ILE A 67 8.46 20.99 -4.87
N THR A 68 8.55 22.29 -4.70
CA THR A 68 9.79 22.92 -4.22
C THR A 68 10.02 22.78 -2.72
N GLN A 69 8.96 22.53 -1.96
CA GLN A 69 9.05 22.37 -0.51
C GLN A 69 9.36 20.91 -0.16
N PRO A 70 10.28 20.66 0.77
CA PRO A 70 10.50 19.31 1.29
C PRO A 70 9.24 18.80 2.02
N PRO A 71 9.01 17.47 2.04
CA PRO A 71 7.90 16.89 2.80
C PRO A 71 7.93 17.33 4.27
N SER A 72 6.79 17.71 4.83
CA SER A 72 6.67 18.10 6.24
C SER A 72 7.16 17.00 7.20
N ALA A 73 6.98 15.75 6.82
CA ALA A 73 7.48 14.58 7.52
C ALA A 73 9.00 14.60 7.73
N TYR A 74 9.76 15.27 6.85
CA TYR A 74 11.22 15.43 7.00
C TYR A 74 11.61 16.13 8.31
N SER A 75 10.92 17.24 8.61
CA SER A 75 11.16 17.98 9.86
C SER A 75 10.64 17.21 11.06
N PHE A 76 9.44 16.62 10.94
CA PHE A 76 8.80 15.85 12.00
C PHE A 76 9.67 14.67 12.46
N LEU A 77 10.27 13.96 11.54
CA LEU A 77 11.13 12.79 11.80
C LEU A 77 12.61 13.15 12.05
N GLY A 78 12.98 14.41 12.04
CA GLY A 78 14.38 14.81 12.25
C GLY A 78 15.34 14.31 11.18
N MET A 79 14.86 14.18 9.92
CA MET A 79 15.61 13.53 8.84
C MET A 79 16.93 14.21 8.52
N LYS A 80 17.05 15.52 8.73
CA LYS A 80 18.32 16.25 8.53
C LYS A 80 19.48 15.65 9.33
N GLU A 81 19.21 15.25 10.58
CA GLU A 81 20.23 14.64 11.43
C GLU A 81 20.37 13.15 11.16
N ALA A 82 19.27 12.44 10.92
CA ALA A 82 19.29 11.01 10.61
C ALA A 82 20.11 10.71 9.35
N LEU A 83 19.98 11.50 8.30
CA LEU A 83 20.72 11.32 7.04
C LEU A 83 22.22 11.58 7.13
N LYS A 84 22.69 12.28 8.16
CA LYS A 84 24.13 12.38 8.46
C LYS A 84 24.70 11.07 8.99
N LEU A 85 23.87 10.26 9.66
CA LEU A 85 24.28 8.99 10.24
C LEU A 85 24.15 7.84 9.24
N SER A 86 23.06 7.84 8.45
CA SER A 86 22.82 6.83 7.42
C SER A 86 21.92 7.38 6.33
N GLN A 87 22.16 6.99 5.09
CA GLN A 87 21.34 7.31 3.93
C GLN A 87 20.58 6.09 3.41
N GLY A 88 20.58 4.99 4.18
CA GLY A 88 19.81 3.79 3.91
C GLY A 88 20.31 2.96 2.72
N GLN A 89 21.61 2.66 2.64
CA GLN A 89 22.17 1.81 1.58
C GLN A 89 21.70 0.35 1.73
N VAL A 90 20.45 0.08 1.37
CA VAL A 90 19.82 -1.23 1.48
C VAL A 90 18.90 -1.48 0.28
N ARG A 91 18.74 -2.74 -0.10
CA ARG A 91 17.71 -3.13 -1.09
C ARG A 91 16.36 -3.21 -0.40
N VAL A 92 15.34 -2.58 -1.00
CA VAL A 92 13.96 -2.56 -0.51
C VAL A 92 13.04 -3.08 -1.60
N ALA A 93 12.32 -4.17 -1.34
CA ALA A 93 11.28 -4.64 -2.24
C ALA A 93 9.99 -3.87 -1.99
N ILE A 94 9.31 -3.46 -3.06
CA ILE A 94 7.98 -2.87 -3.03
C ILE A 94 7.01 -3.83 -3.72
N VAL A 95 6.16 -4.48 -2.95
CA VAL A 95 5.14 -5.43 -3.42
C VAL A 95 3.87 -4.64 -3.71
N ASP A 96 3.75 -4.12 -4.95
CA ASP A 96 2.72 -3.14 -5.31
C ASP A 96 2.40 -3.14 -6.83
N SER A 97 1.94 -2.02 -7.38
CA SER A 97 1.58 -1.81 -8.80
C SER A 97 2.78 -1.74 -9.75
N GLY A 98 3.99 -1.88 -9.25
CA GLY A 98 5.24 -1.65 -9.98
C GLY A 98 5.85 -0.30 -9.62
N VAL A 99 6.92 0.08 -10.34
CA VAL A 99 7.60 1.37 -10.17
C VAL A 99 7.96 1.94 -11.54
N ALA A 100 7.55 3.17 -11.81
CA ALA A 100 7.93 3.89 -13.04
C ALA A 100 9.38 4.35 -12.95
N ALA A 101 10.32 3.45 -13.26
CA ALA A 101 11.75 3.67 -13.11
C ALA A 101 12.32 4.84 -13.97
N GLY A 102 11.54 5.32 -14.94
CA GLY A 102 11.91 6.49 -15.77
C GLY A 102 11.75 7.84 -15.07
N ASN A 103 11.20 7.91 -13.85
CA ASN A 103 11.09 9.16 -13.10
C ASN A 103 12.49 9.72 -12.77
N ALA A 104 12.65 11.04 -12.93
CA ALA A 104 13.93 11.72 -12.75
C ALA A 104 14.57 11.52 -11.36
N HIS A 105 13.74 11.29 -10.34
CA HIS A 105 14.21 11.02 -8.99
C HIS A 105 14.85 9.65 -8.81
N PHE A 106 14.62 8.71 -9.72
CA PHE A 106 15.12 7.36 -9.51
C PHE A 106 16.51 7.12 -10.09
N LYS A 107 16.86 7.74 -11.22
CA LYS A 107 18.20 7.56 -11.83
C LYS A 107 18.63 6.07 -11.79
N ASP A 108 19.51 5.74 -10.82
CA ASP A 108 20.05 4.42 -10.54
C ASP A 108 19.38 3.74 -9.32
N ALA A 109 18.30 4.33 -8.79
CA ALA A 109 17.65 3.87 -7.57
C ALA A 109 16.79 2.61 -7.74
N VAL A 110 16.42 2.24 -8.98
CA VAL A 110 15.49 1.13 -9.25
C VAL A 110 16.16 0.03 -10.06
N GLU A 111 16.41 -1.10 -9.41
CA GLU A 111 16.90 -2.33 -10.04
C GLU A 111 15.76 -3.08 -10.77
N PRO A 112 16.08 -3.99 -11.71
CA PRO A 112 15.10 -4.95 -12.18
C PRO A 112 14.58 -5.82 -11.04
N GLY A 113 13.25 -5.94 -10.96
CA GLY A 113 12.56 -6.81 -10.03
C GLY A 113 11.78 -7.91 -10.74
N THR A 114 10.48 -8.03 -10.46
CA THR A 114 9.59 -9.00 -11.14
C THR A 114 8.20 -8.42 -11.36
N ASP A 115 7.53 -8.90 -12.39
CA ASP A 115 6.12 -8.66 -12.68
C ASP A 115 5.35 -9.99 -12.67
N LEU A 116 4.53 -10.19 -11.66
CA LEU A 116 3.72 -11.40 -11.48
C LEU A 116 2.35 -11.31 -12.16
N VAL A 117 2.08 -10.24 -12.92
CA VAL A 117 0.80 -10.02 -13.60
C VAL A 117 0.92 -10.16 -15.12
N GLU A 118 1.88 -9.48 -15.74
CA GLU A 118 2.02 -9.38 -17.20
C GLU A 118 3.36 -9.92 -17.71
N SER A 119 4.19 -10.45 -16.85
CA SER A 119 5.60 -10.76 -17.07
C SER A 119 6.46 -9.50 -17.30
N GLY A 120 7.69 -9.51 -16.77
CA GLY A 120 8.60 -8.39 -16.86
C GLY A 120 9.41 -8.21 -15.57
N ASP A 121 9.99 -7.04 -15.43
CA ASP A 121 10.90 -6.71 -14.32
C ASP A 121 10.30 -5.74 -13.28
N GLY A 122 8.99 -5.47 -13.34
CA GLY A 122 8.27 -4.62 -12.40
C GLY A 122 8.54 -3.12 -12.54
N ARG A 123 9.42 -2.68 -13.45
CA ARG A 123 9.79 -1.27 -13.65
C ARG A 123 8.79 -0.47 -14.50
N LYS A 124 7.57 -0.97 -14.61
CA LYS A 124 6.42 -0.31 -15.23
C LYS A 124 5.34 -0.14 -14.19
N ASP A 125 4.83 1.09 -14.06
CA ASP A 125 3.70 1.41 -13.21
C ASP A 125 2.73 2.30 -13.99
N VAL A 126 1.48 1.89 -14.08
CA VAL A 126 0.40 2.64 -14.76
C VAL A 126 -0.64 3.15 -13.77
N PHE A 127 -0.51 2.77 -12.50
CA PHE A 127 -1.38 3.19 -11.41
C PHE A 127 -0.74 4.31 -10.58
N GLY A 128 0.59 4.27 -10.41
CA GLY A 128 1.37 5.30 -9.73
C GLY A 128 1.59 5.07 -8.24
N HIS A 129 0.87 4.14 -7.61
CA HIS A 129 0.94 3.91 -6.17
C HIS A 129 2.32 3.39 -5.74
N GLY A 130 2.81 2.31 -6.36
CA GLY A 130 4.13 1.79 -6.05
C GLY A 130 5.26 2.78 -6.38
N THR A 131 5.07 3.62 -7.41
CA THR A 131 6.00 4.71 -7.73
C THR A 131 6.04 5.77 -6.62
N ALA A 132 4.88 6.14 -6.07
CA ALA A 132 4.80 7.09 -4.97
C ALA A 132 5.51 6.57 -3.71
N ILE A 133 5.32 5.30 -3.38
CA ILE A 133 6.00 4.63 -2.25
C ILE A 133 7.51 4.56 -2.48
N ALA A 134 7.93 4.21 -3.70
CA ALA A 134 9.35 4.21 -4.07
C ALA A 134 10.00 5.59 -3.88
N GLY A 135 9.29 6.66 -4.23
CA GLY A 135 9.75 8.03 -4.05
C GLY A 135 9.91 8.42 -2.58
N GLN A 136 8.96 8.07 -1.75
CA GLN A 136 9.08 8.30 -0.30
C GLN A 136 10.32 7.60 0.28
N ILE A 137 10.65 6.42 -0.22
CA ILE A 137 11.80 5.68 0.26
C ILE A 137 13.10 6.20 -0.34
N ALA A 138 13.21 6.29 -1.67
CA ALA A 138 14.50 6.37 -2.35
C ALA A 138 14.63 7.48 -3.40
N ALA A 139 13.73 8.48 -3.42
CA ALA A 139 13.87 9.60 -4.35
C ALA A 139 15.24 10.27 -4.18
N ARG A 140 15.98 10.39 -5.27
CA ARG A 140 17.22 11.17 -5.36
C ARG A 140 16.90 12.66 -5.49
N GLU A 141 17.82 13.50 -5.08
CA GLU A 141 17.70 14.94 -5.29
C GLU A 141 17.61 15.27 -6.78
N VAL A 142 16.66 16.13 -7.13
CA VAL A 142 16.46 16.70 -8.46
C VAL A 142 16.41 18.22 -8.33
N SER A 143 17.14 18.93 -9.19
CA SER A 143 17.14 20.40 -9.16
C SER A 143 15.73 20.95 -9.39
N GLY A 144 15.30 21.83 -8.50
CA GLY A 144 13.95 22.43 -8.53
C GLY A 144 12.89 21.63 -7.76
N SER A 145 13.17 20.41 -7.33
CA SER A 145 12.28 19.62 -6.47
C SER A 145 12.79 19.62 -5.02
N GLY A 146 11.86 19.70 -4.07
CA GLY A 146 12.10 19.46 -2.65
C GLY A 146 11.87 18.00 -2.23
N VAL A 147 11.40 17.15 -3.16
CA VAL A 147 11.14 15.74 -2.88
C VAL A 147 12.46 14.97 -2.81
N VAL A 148 12.73 14.41 -1.65
CA VAL A 148 13.87 13.50 -1.39
C VAL A 148 13.36 12.35 -0.53
N GLY A 149 13.79 11.13 -0.81
CA GLY A 149 13.39 9.95 -0.05
C GLY A 149 13.97 9.92 1.37
N PHE A 150 13.31 9.20 2.26
CA PHE A 150 13.78 9.01 3.65
C PHE A 150 15.04 8.13 3.75
N ALA A 151 15.32 7.36 2.69
CA ALA A 151 16.52 6.56 2.52
C ALA A 151 17.09 6.80 1.10
N PRO A 152 17.65 8.00 0.80
CA PRO A 152 17.96 8.41 -0.56
C PRO A 152 19.10 7.64 -1.22
N ARG A 153 19.70 6.68 -0.53
CA ARG A 153 20.65 5.71 -1.08
C ARG A 153 20.15 4.26 -1.07
N ALA A 154 18.89 4.04 -0.71
CA ALA A 154 18.27 2.74 -0.89
C ALA A 154 18.15 2.39 -2.38
N THR A 155 18.12 1.10 -2.66
CA THR A 155 17.86 0.54 -3.98
C THR A 155 16.49 -0.12 -3.97
N ILE A 156 15.59 0.32 -4.82
CA ILE A 156 14.24 -0.21 -4.94
C ILE A 156 14.25 -1.42 -5.87
N VAL A 157 13.59 -2.48 -5.45
CA VAL A 157 13.33 -3.68 -6.24
C VAL A 157 11.82 -3.83 -6.39
N PRO A 158 11.23 -3.47 -7.55
CA PRO A 158 9.79 -3.54 -7.73
C PRO A 158 9.33 -4.99 -7.85
N VAL A 159 8.25 -5.32 -7.14
CA VAL A 159 7.55 -6.60 -7.24
C VAL A 159 6.11 -6.29 -7.59
N ARG A 160 5.82 -6.27 -8.90
CA ARG A 160 4.50 -5.90 -9.40
C ARG A 160 3.53 -7.06 -9.22
N VAL A 161 2.51 -6.86 -8.38
CA VAL A 161 1.51 -7.88 -8.05
C VAL A 161 0.10 -7.52 -8.54
N TYR A 162 -0.11 -6.31 -9.03
CA TYR A 162 -1.34 -5.88 -9.71
C TYR A 162 -1.04 -4.74 -10.69
N VAL A 163 -1.97 -4.48 -11.63
CA VAL A 163 -1.85 -3.38 -12.59
C VAL A 163 -2.46 -2.10 -12.02
N ASP A 164 -3.70 -2.20 -11.58
CA ASP A 164 -4.45 -1.16 -10.88
C ASP A 164 -5.59 -1.80 -10.05
N SER A 165 -6.31 -1.00 -9.26
CA SER A 165 -7.37 -1.47 -8.37
C SER A 165 -8.79 -1.31 -8.97
N SER A 166 -8.92 -0.86 -10.22
CA SER A 166 -10.20 -0.67 -10.88
C SER A 166 -10.97 -1.99 -11.05
N ASP A 167 -12.28 -1.88 -11.21
CA ASP A 167 -13.12 -3.04 -11.46
C ASP A 167 -12.82 -3.70 -12.82
N ASP A 168 -12.34 -2.92 -13.80
CA ASP A 168 -11.89 -3.44 -15.08
C ASP A 168 -10.63 -4.31 -14.92
N ALA A 169 -9.63 -3.84 -14.16
CA ALA A 169 -8.45 -4.61 -13.85
C ALA A 169 -8.79 -5.87 -13.03
N LYS A 170 -9.67 -5.76 -12.05
CA LYS A 170 -10.16 -6.91 -11.28
C LYS A 170 -10.82 -7.95 -12.18
N ARG A 171 -11.74 -7.55 -13.08
CA ARG A 171 -12.39 -8.43 -14.06
C ARG A 171 -11.42 -9.06 -15.05
N ALA A 172 -10.38 -8.33 -15.43
CA ALA A 172 -9.32 -8.84 -16.32
C ALA A 172 -8.29 -9.73 -15.59
N GLY A 173 -8.47 -10.00 -14.30
CA GLY A 173 -7.53 -10.76 -13.48
C GLY A 173 -6.20 -10.03 -13.19
N LYS A 174 -6.17 -8.70 -13.41
CA LYS A 174 -4.99 -7.85 -13.23
C LYS A 174 -5.05 -6.96 -11.96
N GLY A 175 -6.16 -7.00 -11.24
CA GLY A 175 -6.31 -6.34 -9.95
C GLY A 175 -5.50 -7.04 -8.84
N PRO A 176 -5.44 -6.44 -7.63
CA PRO A 176 -4.74 -7.03 -6.49
C PRO A 176 -5.34 -8.37 -6.09
N THR A 177 -4.50 -9.33 -5.71
CA THR A 177 -4.91 -10.63 -5.18
C THR A 177 -3.99 -11.07 -4.04
N VAL A 178 -4.57 -11.75 -3.05
CA VAL A 178 -3.81 -12.31 -1.91
C VAL A 178 -2.68 -13.23 -2.39
N ALA A 179 -2.98 -14.12 -3.33
CA ALA A 179 -2.02 -15.09 -3.83
C ALA A 179 -0.79 -14.41 -4.43
N ARG A 180 -0.99 -13.41 -5.33
CA ARG A 180 0.15 -12.70 -5.92
C ARG A 180 0.93 -11.86 -4.91
N THR A 181 0.25 -11.28 -3.91
CA THR A 181 0.94 -10.58 -2.82
C THR A 181 1.81 -11.56 -2.02
N ALA A 182 1.29 -12.74 -1.69
CA ALA A 182 2.05 -13.79 -1.01
C ALA A 182 3.24 -14.28 -1.84
N ASP A 183 3.04 -14.50 -3.15
CA ASP A 183 4.11 -14.89 -4.08
C ASP A 183 5.17 -13.79 -4.20
N GLY A 184 4.76 -12.52 -4.22
CA GLY A 184 5.67 -11.37 -4.24
C GLY A 184 6.53 -11.27 -2.99
N ILE A 185 5.96 -11.49 -1.81
CA ILE A 185 6.70 -11.53 -0.54
C ILE A 185 7.73 -12.67 -0.56
N ARG A 186 7.33 -13.87 -1.00
CA ARG A 186 8.24 -15.02 -1.11
C ARG A 186 9.37 -14.75 -2.08
N TRP A 187 9.04 -14.25 -3.27
CA TRP A 187 10.04 -13.89 -4.28
C TRP A 187 11.07 -12.90 -3.72
N ALA A 188 10.63 -11.83 -3.07
CA ALA A 188 11.53 -10.84 -2.48
C ALA A 188 12.45 -11.45 -1.42
N ALA A 189 11.92 -12.33 -0.57
CA ALA A 189 12.70 -13.06 0.43
C ALA A 189 13.74 -13.99 -0.21
N ASP A 190 13.40 -14.67 -1.31
CA ASP A 190 14.32 -15.54 -2.07
C ASP A 190 15.43 -14.76 -2.76
N GLN A 191 15.20 -13.48 -3.12
CA GLN A 191 16.24 -12.57 -3.61
C GLN A 191 17.15 -12.02 -2.49
N GLY A 192 16.98 -12.46 -1.24
CA GLY A 192 17.76 -12.00 -0.09
C GLY A 192 17.48 -10.55 0.30
N ILE A 193 16.32 -9.98 -0.08
CA ILE A 193 15.95 -8.62 0.26
C ILE A 193 15.48 -8.56 1.71
N ARG A 194 16.11 -7.67 2.51
CA ARG A 194 15.92 -7.60 3.95
C ARG A 194 14.73 -6.71 4.39
N VAL A 195 14.23 -5.85 3.52
CA VAL A 195 13.10 -4.96 3.78
C VAL A 195 12.09 -5.15 2.65
N ILE A 196 10.88 -5.59 3.00
CA ILE A 196 9.79 -5.88 2.05
C ILE A 196 8.60 -5.02 2.45
N VAL A 197 8.26 -4.04 1.63
CA VAL A 197 7.14 -3.13 1.86
C VAL A 197 5.90 -3.66 1.18
N VAL A 198 4.82 -3.84 1.96
CA VAL A 198 3.52 -4.35 1.52
C VAL A 198 2.45 -3.33 1.96
N PRO A 199 2.17 -2.29 1.14
CA PRO A 199 1.24 -1.24 1.53
C PRO A 199 -0.23 -1.68 1.48
N GLN A 200 -0.51 -2.82 0.85
CA GLN A 200 -1.85 -3.38 0.79
C GLN A 200 -2.27 -3.94 2.15
N SER A 201 -3.55 -3.83 2.46
CA SER A 201 -4.14 -4.38 3.68
C SER A 201 -5.39 -5.20 3.35
N LEU A 202 -5.52 -6.37 3.97
CA LEU A 202 -6.64 -7.28 3.80
C LEU A 202 -7.43 -7.36 5.11
N THR A 203 -8.75 -7.52 4.99
CA THR A 203 -9.66 -7.63 6.15
C THR A 203 -9.74 -9.04 6.73
N SER A 204 -9.27 -10.04 5.98
CA SER A 204 -9.31 -11.45 6.41
C SER A 204 -7.92 -12.06 6.48
N ASP A 205 -7.73 -12.90 7.49
CA ASP A 205 -6.54 -13.71 7.61
C ASP A 205 -6.52 -14.79 6.51
N ASP A 206 -5.39 -14.89 5.81
CA ASP A 206 -5.19 -15.83 4.71
C ASP A 206 -3.93 -16.68 4.94
N VAL A 207 -4.06 -17.99 4.75
CA VAL A 207 -2.97 -18.95 5.01
C VAL A 207 -1.77 -18.72 4.11
N ALA A 208 -1.98 -18.40 2.82
CA ALA A 208 -0.87 -18.16 1.88
C ALA A 208 -0.10 -16.90 2.27
N LEU A 209 -0.81 -15.83 2.62
CA LEU A 209 -0.19 -14.56 3.04
C LEU A 209 0.57 -14.73 4.37
N ARG A 210 -0.05 -15.40 5.35
CA ARG A 210 0.59 -15.69 6.64
C ARG A 210 1.87 -16.49 6.45
N THR A 211 1.82 -17.59 5.70
CA THR A 211 3.00 -18.43 5.48
C THR A 211 4.07 -17.72 4.66
N ALA A 212 3.71 -16.80 3.75
CA ALA A 212 4.68 -15.98 3.03
C ALA A 212 5.39 -14.98 3.95
N THR A 213 4.65 -14.35 4.88
CA THR A 213 5.21 -13.42 5.87
C THR A 213 6.16 -14.15 6.83
N GLN A 214 5.74 -15.31 7.35
CA GLN A 214 6.59 -16.18 8.17
C GLN A 214 7.85 -16.64 7.44
N TYR A 215 7.71 -17.01 6.17
CA TYR A 215 8.85 -17.37 5.33
C TYR A 215 9.84 -16.23 5.18
N ALA A 216 9.37 -15.02 4.85
CA ALA A 216 10.22 -13.83 4.76
C ALA A 216 10.98 -13.58 6.07
N HIS A 217 10.28 -13.64 7.21
CA HIS A 217 10.87 -13.49 8.53
C HIS A 217 11.95 -14.57 8.79
N SER A 218 11.69 -15.84 8.44
CA SER A 218 12.67 -16.93 8.58
C SER A 218 13.94 -16.74 7.74
N LYS A 219 13.83 -15.97 6.64
CA LYS A 219 14.95 -15.54 5.79
C LYS A 219 15.65 -14.28 6.32
N GLY A 220 15.21 -13.75 7.45
CA GLY A 220 15.73 -12.53 8.06
C GLY A 220 15.28 -11.25 7.36
N ALA A 221 14.18 -11.29 6.62
CA ALA A 221 13.54 -10.11 6.05
C ALA A 221 12.44 -9.57 6.99
N LEU A 222 12.32 -8.25 7.06
CA LEU A 222 11.23 -7.55 7.72
C LEU A 222 10.16 -7.20 6.69
N VAL A 223 8.94 -7.65 6.90
CA VAL A 223 7.77 -7.20 6.16
C VAL A 223 7.22 -5.95 6.86
N VAL A 224 7.20 -4.82 6.16
CA VAL A 224 6.61 -3.56 6.64
C VAL A 224 5.25 -3.41 5.96
N ALA A 225 4.19 -3.36 6.74
CA ALA A 225 2.82 -3.44 6.23
C ALA A 225 1.93 -2.31 6.76
N SER A 226 1.01 -1.87 5.89
CA SER A 226 -0.03 -0.92 6.27
C SER A 226 -0.96 -1.53 7.32
N ALA A 227 -1.18 -0.81 8.42
CA ALA A 227 -2.18 -1.19 9.42
C ALA A 227 -3.62 -1.09 8.88
N GLY A 228 -3.80 -0.44 7.74
CA GLY A 228 -5.06 -0.34 6.99
C GLY A 228 -5.76 1.00 7.13
N ASN A 229 -6.59 1.27 6.13
CA ASN A 229 -7.47 2.43 6.10
C ASN A 229 -8.89 2.02 6.52
N VAL A 230 -9.64 2.97 7.10
CA VAL A 230 -11.06 2.80 7.40
C VAL A 230 -11.85 2.87 6.09
N GLU A 231 -12.73 1.92 5.85
CA GLU A 231 -13.63 1.96 4.70
C GLU A 231 -14.56 3.18 4.78
N GLN A 232 -14.66 3.94 3.70
CA GLN A 232 -15.46 5.19 3.65
C GLN A 232 -16.95 4.98 3.93
N ASN A 233 -17.44 3.75 3.86
CA ASN A 233 -18.83 3.37 4.16
C ASN A 233 -19.05 2.84 5.58
N ALA A 234 -18.03 2.79 6.43
CA ALA A 234 -18.21 2.44 7.82
C ALA A 234 -19.06 3.53 8.49
N ASN A 235 -20.20 3.13 9.06
CA ASN A 235 -21.09 4.05 9.79
C ASN A 235 -20.28 4.96 10.70
N SER A 236 -20.29 6.24 10.40
CA SER A 236 -19.55 7.29 11.09
C SER A 236 -19.90 7.28 12.58
N GLY A 237 -19.03 6.75 13.41
CA GLY A 237 -19.21 6.75 14.86
C GLY A 237 -18.44 5.69 15.65
N SER A 238 -18.00 4.60 15.04
CA SER A 238 -17.13 3.62 15.70
C SER A 238 -15.74 3.63 15.07
N GLN A 239 -14.70 3.68 15.88
CA GLN A 239 -13.33 3.46 15.40
C GLN A 239 -13.25 2.04 14.81
N ASP A 240 -12.75 1.93 13.57
CA ASP A 240 -12.42 0.63 13.00
C ASP A 240 -11.14 0.12 13.67
N THR A 241 -11.29 -0.96 14.44
CA THR A 241 -10.20 -1.63 15.16
C THR A 241 -9.91 -3.01 14.60
N ALA A 242 -10.53 -3.39 13.49
CA ALA A 242 -10.36 -4.69 12.88
C ALA A 242 -8.91 -4.87 12.39
N VAL A 243 -8.33 -6.02 12.76
CA VAL A 243 -6.96 -6.35 12.33
C VAL A 243 -6.91 -6.47 10.82
N ARG A 244 -5.90 -5.87 10.22
CA ARG A 244 -5.60 -5.96 8.78
C ARG A 244 -4.34 -6.81 8.57
N PHE A 245 -4.27 -7.46 7.42
CA PHE A 245 -3.18 -8.37 7.09
C PHE A 245 -2.46 -7.91 5.81
N PRO A 246 -1.11 -8.06 5.77
CA PRO A 246 -0.25 -8.84 6.66
C PRO A 246 0.15 -8.15 7.97
N ALA A 247 -0.25 -6.88 8.22
CA ALA A 247 0.14 -6.13 9.41
C ALA A 247 -0.22 -6.81 10.75
N GLY A 248 -1.30 -7.60 10.77
CA GLY A 248 -1.72 -8.34 11.95
C GLY A 248 -0.91 -9.60 12.26
N TYR A 249 0.05 -9.97 11.43
CA TYR A 249 0.94 -11.10 11.75
C TYR A 249 2.11 -10.64 12.61
N PRO A 250 2.50 -11.42 13.64
CA PRO A 250 3.58 -11.04 14.55
C PRO A 250 4.96 -10.95 13.88
N GLU A 251 5.10 -11.45 12.66
CA GLU A 251 6.32 -11.37 11.86
C GLU A 251 6.39 -10.14 10.95
N ALA A 252 5.35 -9.29 10.95
CA ALA A 252 5.31 -8.04 10.20
C ALA A 252 5.35 -6.83 11.12
N LEU A 253 5.90 -5.72 10.64
CA LEU A 253 5.84 -4.42 11.30
C LEU A 253 4.60 -3.66 10.82
N ALA A 254 3.62 -3.46 11.68
CA ALA A 254 2.39 -2.75 11.39
C ALA A 254 2.57 -1.24 11.53
N VAL A 255 2.36 -0.51 10.43
CA VAL A 255 2.53 0.95 10.38
C VAL A 255 1.19 1.63 10.15
N THR A 256 0.87 2.63 10.97
CA THR A 256 -0.30 3.50 10.81
C THR A 256 0.12 4.94 10.52
N ALA A 257 -0.87 5.80 10.19
CA ALA A 257 -0.62 7.20 9.87
C ALA A 257 -1.01 8.15 11.00
N VAL A 258 -0.19 9.19 11.16
CA VAL A 258 -0.49 10.37 11.96
C VAL A 258 -0.50 11.62 11.07
N ASP A 259 -1.17 12.68 11.53
CA ASP A 259 -1.13 14.00 10.89
C ASP A 259 0.21 14.72 11.16
N ALA A 260 0.35 15.93 10.64
CA ALA A 260 1.55 16.76 10.83
C ALA A 260 1.80 17.19 12.28
N GLN A 261 0.81 17.04 13.16
CA GLN A 261 0.89 17.33 14.60
C GLN A 261 1.15 16.07 15.42
N GLY A 262 1.20 14.91 14.80
CA GLY A 262 1.37 13.62 15.47
C GLY A 262 0.08 13.02 16.01
N ASN A 263 -1.10 13.57 15.68
CA ASN A 263 -2.36 12.97 16.07
C ASN A 263 -2.71 11.80 15.17
N PRO A 264 -3.35 10.74 15.68
CA PRO A 264 -3.83 9.64 14.88
C PRO A 264 -4.78 10.13 13.77
N SER A 265 -4.56 9.69 12.54
CA SER A 265 -5.48 9.98 11.44
C SER A 265 -6.81 9.26 11.65
N GLN A 266 -7.93 9.95 11.35
CA GLN A 266 -9.27 9.33 11.43
C GLN A 266 -9.56 8.37 10.28
N SER A 267 -8.77 8.43 9.23
CA SER A 267 -8.91 7.58 8.04
C SER A 267 -8.15 6.25 8.11
N VAL A 268 -7.48 5.96 9.24
CA VAL A 268 -6.71 4.73 9.42
C VAL A 268 -7.31 3.85 10.50
N VAL A 269 -7.03 2.56 10.39
CA VAL A 269 -7.41 1.57 11.40
C VAL A 269 -6.60 1.77 12.67
N HIS A 270 -7.26 1.70 13.80
CA HIS A 270 -6.67 1.74 15.15
C HIS A 270 -6.84 0.38 15.81
N GLY A 271 -5.76 -0.25 16.24
CA GLY A 271 -5.85 -1.56 16.87
C GLY A 271 -4.59 -1.96 17.63
N THR A 272 -4.68 -3.01 18.40
CA THR A 272 -3.57 -3.52 19.23
C THR A 272 -2.44 -4.14 18.39
N HIS A 273 -2.66 -4.38 17.11
CA HIS A 273 -1.65 -4.87 16.16
C HIS A 273 -0.75 -3.74 15.63
N VAL A 274 -1.13 -2.47 15.81
CA VAL A 274 -0.34 -1.34 15.34
C VAL A 274 0.89 -1.16 16.24
N GLU A 275 2.07 -1.15 15.63
CA GLU A 275 3.33 -1.07 16.37
C GLU A 275 3.98 0.31 16.27
N ILE A 276 3.86 0.96 15.11
CA ILE A 276 4.50 2.25 14.86
C ILE A 276 3.56 3.15 14.05
N ALA A 277 3.74 4.47 14.21
CA ALA A 277 3.06 5.47 13.42
C ALA A 277 4.04 6.40 12.71
N ALA A 278 3.68 6.84 11.52
CA ALA A 278 4.46 7.78 10.72
C ALA A 278 3.55 8.86 10.13
N PRO A 279 4.09 10.06 9.80
CA PRO A 279 3.31 11.07 9.09
C PRO A 279 2.78 10.54 7.76
N GLY A 280 1.45 10.57 7.57
CA GLY A 280 0.76 10.01 6.42
C GLY A 280 -0.23 10.99 5.77
N SER A 281 -0.09 12.30 6.00
CA SER A 281 -0.93 13.33 5.39
C SER A 281 -0.10 14.36 4.65
N GLN A 282 -0.62 14.86 3.53
CA GLN A 282 0.06 15.84 2.67
C GLN A 282 1.49 15.40 2.30
N ILE A 283 1.60 14.20 1.80
CA ILE A 283 2.89 13.60 1.44
C ILE A 283 3.26 14.00 0.02
N ALA A 284 4.39 14.69 -0.13
CA ALA A 284 5.00 14.92 -1.42
C ALA A 284 5.87 13.72 -1.81
N SER A 285 5.69 13.21 -3.03
CA SER A 285 6.45 12.08 -3.55
C SER A 285 6.53 12.12 -5.08
N THR A 286 7.19 11.14 -5.66
CA THR A 286 7.24 10.93 -7.11
C THR A 286 5.91 10.37 -7.64
N PHE A 287 5.63 10.61 -8.93
CA PHE A 287 4.43 10.08 -9.54
C PHE A 287 4.65 9.75 -11.02
N PHE A 288 4.38 8.51 -11.41
CA PHE A 288 4.67 7.98 -12.74
C PHE A 288 6.12 8.24 -13.19
N ALA A 289 6.33 8.38 -14.49
CA ALA A 289 7.64 8.68 -15.07
C ALA A 289 8.06 10.15 -14.92
N ASN A 290 7.15 11.04 -14.50
CA ASN A 290 7.35 12.49 -14.56
C ASN A 290 7.04 13.15 -13.21
N GLY A 291 7.92 14.05 -12.77
CA GLY A 291 7.66 15.02 -11.72
C GLY A 291 7.28 14.49 -10.34
N ASP A 292 6.74 15.40 -9.56
CA ASP A 292 6.31 15.20 -8.19
C ASP A 292 4.79 15.27 -8.06
N CYS A 293 4.27 14.68 -7.01
CA CYS A 293 2.87 14.71 -6.65
C CYS A 293 2.68 14.99 -5.16
N MET A 294 1.70 15.83 -4.83
CA MET A 294 1.22 16.01 -3.46
C MET A 294 0.02 15.09 -3.23
N PHE A 295 0.19 14.10 -2.39
CA PHE A 295 -0.91 13.23 -1.95
C PHE A 295 -1.61 13.87 -0.75
N ALA A 296 -2.82 14.37 -0.96
CA ALA A 296 -3.58 15.08 0.07
C ALA A 296 -4.26 14.12 1.05
N THR A 297 -4.45 12.87 0.67
CA THR A 297 -5.14 11.86 1.48
C THR A 297 -4.31 11.44 2.69
N GLN A 298 -5.00 11.19 3.79
CA GLN A 298 -4.42 10.62 5.00
C GLN A 298 -4.60 9.10 4.93
N GLY A 299 -3.52 8.37 4.85
CA GLY A 299 -3.56 6.90 4.74
C GLY A 299 -2.38 6.23 5.42
N ALA A 300 -2.52 4.95 5.74
CA ALA A 300 -1.48 4.11 6.34
C ALA A 300 -0.59 3.42 5.28
N SER A 301 -0.88 3.60 4.01
CA SER A 301 -0.14 3.01 2.88
C SER A 301 0.90 3.92 2.30
#